data_50a2f88f0db0aec0b204ea00e9ef58ff
#
_entry.id   50a2f88f0db0aec0b204ea00e9ef58ff
#
_cell.length_a   1.000
_cell.length_b   1.000
_cell.length_c   1.000
_cell.angle_alpha   90.00
_cell.angle_beta   90.00
_cell.angle_gamma   90.00
#
_symmetry.space_group_name_H-M   'P 1'
#
loop_
_entity.id
_entity.type
_entity.pdbx_description
1 polymer ?
#
loop_
_entity_poly.entity_id
_entity_poly.type
_entity_poly.pdbx_seq_one_letter_code
_entity_poly.pdbx_strand_id
1 'polypeptide(L)'
;MLWIIYQEDRDDGAALRAQYKDEHLAYLEEHEHVVLLAGAMLADDGPKRLGSTFVVNFPDRASVDRWSENEPFRKAGLFKTVKIARMRKGQFNPHVAPASTEGD
;
A
#
# COMPACT_ATOMS: atom_id res chain seq x y z
N MET A 1 -14.36 -7.24 -5.20
CA MET A 1 -14.62 -5.80 -4.98
C MET A 1 -13.28 -5.09 -4.79
N LEU A 2 -13.19 -3.85 -5.26
CA LEU A 2 -12.01 -3.04 -5.02
C LEU A 2 -12.08 -2.34 -3.67
N TRP A 3 -10.93 -2.25 -3.05
CA TRP A 3 -10.74 -1.58 -1.77
C TRP A 3 -9.50 -0.71 -1.86
N ILE A 4 -9.57 0.50 -1.31
CA ILE A 4 -8.40 1.35 -1.13
C ILE A 4 -7.93 1.20 0.31
N ILE A 5 -6.61 1.08 0.47
CA ILE A 5 -5.96 1.07 1.78
C ILE A 5 -5.02 2.26 1.80
N TYR A 6 -5.33 3.23 2.62
CA TYR A 6 -4.55 4.46 2.80
C TYR A 6 -3.86 4.40 4.15
N GLN A 7 -2.54 4.55 4.18
CA GLN A 7 -1.77 4.39 5.41
C GLN A 7 -0.73 5.49 5.54
N GLU A 8 -0.68 6.13 6.69
CA GLU A 8 0.31 7.15 7.00
C GLU A 8 1.34 6.61 7.97
N ASP A 9 2.62 6.83 7.66
CA ASP A 9 3.73 6.41 8.52
C ASP A 9 3.76 7.21 9.82
N ARG A 10 4.25 6.56 10.88
CA ARG A 10 4.70 7.25 12.08
C ARG A 10 5.86 8.18 11.72
N ASP A 11 6.00 9.27 12.48
CA ASP A 11 7.07 10.24 12.24
C ASP A 11 8.47 9.62 12.34
N ASP A 12 8.61 8.57 13.16
CA ASP A 12 9.85 7.82 13.37
C ASP A 12 9.90 6.51 12.57
N GLY A 13 9.17 6.41 11.47
CA GLY A 13 8.95 5.16 10.74
C GLY A 13 10.10 4.67 9.86
N ALA A 14 11.09 5.51 9.56
CA ALA A 14 12.15 5.16 8.60
C ALA A 14 12.92 3.89 8.98
N ALA A 15 13.21 3.69 10.25
CA ALA A 15 13.92 2.50 10.74
C ALA A 15 13.09 1.23 10.55
N LEU A 16 11.77 1.30 10.81
CA LEU A 16 10.88 0.17 10.60
C LEU A 16 10.75 -0.19 9.12
N ARG A 17 10.69 0.82 8.24
CA ARG A 17 10.68 0.57 6.80
C ARG A 17 11.94 -0.17 6.35
N ALA A 18 13.09 0.25 6.81
CA ALA A 18 14.36 -0.39 6.48
C ALA A 18 14.40 -1.83 7.00
N GLN A 19 13.97 -2.04 8.23
CA GLN A 19 14.00 -3.34 8.89
C GLN A 19 13.08 -4.37 8.22
N TYR A 20 11.88 -3.97 7.82
CA TYR A 20 10.85 -4.88 7.31
C TYR A 20 10.64 -4.81 5.79
N LYS A 21 11.50 -4.10 5.07
CA LYS A 21 11.39 -3.91 3.62
C LYS A 21 11.30 -5.23 2.85
N ASP A 22 12.21 -6.16 3.15
CA ASP A 22 12.28 -7.42 2.40
C ASP A 22 11.04 -8.28 2.63
N GLU A 23 10.57 -8.35 3.88
CA GLU A 23 9.34 -9.07 4.22
C GLU A 23 8.11 -8.45 3.56
N HIS A 24 8.05 -7.12 3.54
CA HIS A 24 6.97 -6.38 2.88
C HIS A 24 6.93 -6.67 1.37
N LEU A 25 8.08 -6.60 0.69
CA LEU A 25 8.14 -6.87 -0.75
C LEU A 25 7.78 -8.31 -1.07
N ALA A 26 8.23 -9.26 -0.25
CA ALA A 26 7.87 -10.67 -0.42
C ALA A 26 6.37 -10.91 -0.25
N TYR A 27 5.75 -10.23 0.71
CA TYR A 27 4.31 -10.31 0.94
C TYR A 27 3.52 -9.80 -0.27
N LEU A 28 3.90 -8.66 -0.82
CA LEU A 28 3.25 -8.11 -2.00
C LEU A 28 3.44 -9.01 -3.23
N GLU A 29 4.62 -9.57 -3.42
CA GLU A 29 4.89 -10.50 -4.52
C GLU A 29 4.04 -11.76 -4.40
N GLU A 30 3.96 -12.34 -3.21
CA GLU A 30 3.11 -13.52 -2.94
C GLU A 30 1.64 -13.24 -3.21
N HIS A 31 1.19 -12.00 -3.01
CA HIS A 31 -0.21 -11.60 -3.15
C HIS A 31 -0.48 -10.75 -4.40
N GLU A 32 0.38 -10.81 -5.40
CA GLU A 32 0.22 -9.99 -6.62
C GLU A 32 -1.13 -10.20 -7.31
N HIS A 33 -1.74 -11.37 -7.15
CA HIS A 33 -3.05 -11.70 -7.74
C HIS A 33 -4.22 -10.89 -7.16
N VAL A 34 -4.04 -10.22 -6.03
CA VAL A 34 -5.07 -9.36 -5.43
C VAL A 34 -4.67 -7.88 -5.42
N VAL A 35 -3.42 -7.55 -5.70
CA VAL A 35 -2.93 -6.17 -5.70
C VAL A 35 -3.03 -5.58 -7.09
N LEU A 36 -3.95 -4.64 -7.28
CA LEU A 36 -4.07 -3.93 -8.55
C LEU A 36 -3.00 -2.85 -8.71
N LEU A 37 -2.75 -2.12 -7.64
CA LEU A 37 -1.77 -1.04 -7.62
C LEU A 37 -1.30 -0.84 -6.18
N ALA A 38 0.00 -0.69 -5.99
CA ALA A 38 0.56 -0.42 -4.67
C ALA A 38 1.77 0.49 -4.81
N GLY A 39 1.98 1.34 -3.81
CA GLY A 39 3.15 2.19 -3.80
C GLY A 39 3.25 3.03 -2.54
N ALA A 40 4.43 3.59 -2.34
CA ALA A 40 4.66 4.54 -1.27
C ALA A 40 4.11 5.92 -1.66
N MET A 41 3.56 6.62 -0.68
CA MET A 41 3.27 8.05 -0.83
C MET A 41 4.53 8.83 -0.46
N LEU A 42 4.88 9.79 -1.29
CA LEU A 42 6.14 10.55 -1.16
C LEU A 42 5.84 12.01 -0.86
N ALA A 43 6.79 12.68 -0.23
CA ALA A 43 6.76 14.13 -0.11
C ALA A 43 6.85 14.78 -1.50
N ASP A 44 6.20 15.91 -1.68
CA ASP A 44 6.16 16.61 -2.98
C ASP A 44 7.55 17.00 -3.49
N ASP A 45 8.47 17.28 -2.58
CA ASP A 45 9.78 17.87 -2.88
C ASP A 45 10.94 16.87 -2.78
N GLY A 46 10.66 15.58 -2.60
CA GLY A 46 11.76 14.62 -2.47
C GLY A 46 11.30 13.19 -2.18
N PRO A 47 12.26 12.32 -1.88
CA PRO A 47 12.01 10.88 -1.77
C PRO A 47 11.48 10.44 -0.40
N LYS A 48 11.25 11.36 0.54
CA LYS A 48 10.77 11.00 1.87
C LYS A 48 9.43 10.27 1.78
N ARG A 49 9.35 9.10 2.37
CA ARG A 49 8.12 8.31 2.41
C ARG A 49 7.20 8.81 3.51
N LEU A 50 5.95 9.07 3.15
CA LEU A 50 4.90 9.54 4.05
C LEU A 50 3.93 8.43 4.43
N GLY A 51 3.87 7.38 3.66
CA GLY A 51 2.94 6.30 3.85
C GLY A 51 2.91 5.34 2.68
N SER A 52 1.84 4.57 2.60
CA SER A 52 1.62 3.59 1.53
C SER A 52 0.16 3.59 1.13
N THR A 53 -0.10 3.31 -0.15
CA THR A 53 -1.45 3.14 -0.65
C THR A 53 -1.53 1.85 -1.46
N PHE A 54 -2.60 1.09 -1.24
CA PHE A 54 -2.92 -0.08 -2.03
C PHE A 54 -4.31 0.05 -2.64
N VAL A 55 -4.47 -0.44 -3.85
CA VAL A 55 -5.79 -0.77 -4.41
C VAL A 55 -5.80 -2.28 -4.63
N VAL A 56 -6.70 -2.97 -3.92
CA VAL A 56 -6.72 -4.42 -3.87
C VAL A 56 -8.11 -4.96 -4.19
N ASN A 57 -8.18 -6.23 -4.59
CA ASN A 57 -9.44 -6.89 -4.94
C ASN A 57 -9.71 -8.02 -3.94
N PHE A 58 -10.76 -7.84 -3.13
CA PHE A 58 -11.21 -8.84 -2.16
C PHE A 58 -12.73 -8.94 -2.19
N PRO A 59 -13.29 -10.12 -1.86
CA PRO A 59 -14.75 -10.32 -1.94
C PRO A 59 -15.53 -9.58 -0.84
N ASP A 60 -14.92 -9.26 0.30
CA ASP A 60 -15.60 -8.64 1.43
C ASP A 60 -14.63 -7.87 2.35
N ARG A 61 -15.20 -7.12 3.28
CA ARG A 61 -14.44 -6.31 4.24
C ARG A 61 -13.57 -7.17 5.15
N ALA A 62 -14.09 -8.31 5.60
CA ALA A 62 -13.35 -9.16 6.54
C ALA A 62 -12.06 -9.69 5.92
N SER A 63 -12.08 -10.06 4.64
CA SER A 63 -10.88 -10.58 3.97
C SER A 63 -9.84 -9.48 3.71
N VAL A 64 -10.25 -8.28 3.31
CA VAL A 64 -9.29 -7.18 3.14
C VAL A 64 -8.70 -6.74 4.47
N ASP A 65 -9.49 -6.72 5.54
CA ASP A 65 -8.99 -6.40 6.88
C ASP A 65 -7.92 -7.41 7.32
N ARG A 66 -8.16 -8.70 7.16
CA ARG A 66 -7.18 -9.75 7.50
C ARG A 66 -5.90 -9.60 6.69
N TRP A 67 -6.03 -9.37 5.39
CA TRP A 67 -4.88 -9.19 4.52
C TRP A 67 -4.03 -7.99 4.96
N SER A 68 -4.68 -6.88 5.24
CA SER A 68 -4.03 -5.64 5.68
C SER A 68 -3.35 -5.82 7.04
N GLU A 69 -4.02 -6.47 7.99
CA GLU A 69 -3.48 -6.72 9.34
C GLU A 69 -2.23 -7.62 9.33
N ASN A 70 -2.12 -8.50 8.35
CA ASN A 70 -0.98 -9.42 8.22
C ASN A 70 0.14 -8.87 7.33
N GLU A 71 -0.04 -7.71 6.73
CA GLU A 71 1.00 -7.08 5.94
C GLU A 71 2.15 -6.66 6.86
N PRO A 72 3.42 -7.00 6.52
CA PRO A 72 4.54 -6.85 7.45
C PRO A 72 4.79 -5.46 8.00
N PHE A 73 4.62 -4.40 7.21
CA PHE A 73 4.75 -3.03 7.72
C PHE A 73 3.66 -2.71 8.75
N ARG A 74 2.43 -3.13 8.48
CA ARG A 74 1.34 -2.91 9.42
C ARG A 74 1.54 -3.70 10.71
N LYS A 75 1.93 -4.96 10.61
CA LYS A 75 2.23 -5.78 11.79
C LYS A 75 3.34 -5.20 12.65
N ALA A 76 4.34 -4.60 12.00
CA ALA A 76 5.46 -3.97 12.70
C ALA A 76 5.08 -2.66 13.38
N GLY A 77 3.88 -2.13 13.15
CA GLY A 77 3.43 -0.88 13.77
C GLY A 77 3.94 0.38 13.08
N LEU A 78 4.27 0.28 11.80
CA LEU A 78 4.79 1.43 11.04
C LEU A 78 3.77 2.57 10.92
N PHE A 79 2.48 2.26 10.82
CA PHE A 79 1.48 3.25 10.46
C PHE A 79 0.77 3.84 11.67
N LYS A 80 0.71 5.18 11.72
CA LYS A 80 -0.10 5.90 12.70
C LYS A 80 -1.57 5.99 12.31
N THR A 81 -1.85 5.87 11.00
CA THR A 81 -3.21 5.92 10.45
C THR A 81 -3.37 4.85 9.40
N VAL A 82 -4.47 4.11 9.46
CA VAL A 82 -4.87 3.14 8.43
C VAL A 82 -6.35 3.36 8.14
N LYS A 83 -6.67 3.63 6.89
CA LYS A 83 -8.05 3.75 6.41
C LYS A 83 -8.28 2.75 5.29
N ILE A 84 -9.36 1.99 5.40
CA ILE A 84 -9.77 1.04 4.38
C ILE A 84 -11.19 1.40 3.95
N ALA A 85 -11.39 1.58 2.66
CA ALA A 85 -12.69 1.91 2.10
C ALA A 85 -12.96 1.11 0.85
N ARG A 86 -14.20 0.72 0.67
CA ARG A 86 -14.66 0.12 -0.58
C ARG A 86 -14.66 1.18 -1.67
N MET A 87 -14.13 0.83 -2.85
CA MET A 87 -14.16 1.75 -3.98
C MET A 87 -14.84 1.11 -5.19
N ARG A 88 -15.39 1.95 -6.02
CA ARG A 88 -15.98 1.57 -7.28
C ARG A 88 -14.97 1.83 -8.40
N LYS A 89 -14.85 0.88 -9.34
CA LYS A 89 -14.05 1.10 -10.53
C LYS A 89 -14.86 1.91 -11.53
N GLY A 90 -14.85 3.24 -11.40
CA GLY A 90 -15.52 4.14 -12.30
C GLY A 90 -14.80 4.28 -13.63
N GLN A 91 -13.48 4.47 -13.57
CA GLN A 91 -12.60 4.49 -14.73
C GLN A 91 -11.33 3.71 -14.42
N PHE A 92 -10.80 3.03 -15.43
CA PHE A 92 -9.58 2.27 -15.30
C PHE A 92 -8.77 2.39 -16.59
N ASN A 93 -7.67 3.11 -16.52
CA ASN A 93 -6.83 3.44 -17.67
C ASN A 93 -5.37 3.10 -17.36
N PRO A 94 -4.99 1.81 -17.33
CA PRO A 94 -3.66 1.39 -16.90
C PRO A 94 -2.53 1.93 -17.82
N HIS A 95 -2.87 2.28 -19.05
CA HIS A 95 -1.90 2.83 -20.03
C HIS A 95 -1.36 4.22 -19.66
N VAL A 96 -2.00 4.92 -18.72
CA VAL A 96 -1.48 6.23 -18.25
C VAL A 96 -0.49 6.09 -17.10
N ALA A 97 -0.19 4.87 -16.66
CA ALA A 97 0.84 4.66 -15.64
C ALA A 97 2.19 5.15 -16.16
N PRO A 98 3.00 5.84 -15.31
CA PRO A 98 4.33 6.25 -15.72
C PRO A 98 5.25 5.05 -15.98
N ALA A 99 6.28 5.25 -16.79
CA ALA A 99 7.21 4.17 -17.16
C ALA A 99 8.13 3.79 -16.00
N SER A 100 8.48 4.73 -15.13
CA SER A 100 9.33 4.49 -13.97
C SER A 100 8.54 4.43 -12.67
N THR A 101 9.14 3.85 -11.63
CA THR A 101 8.50 3.75 -10.31
C THR A 101 8.32 5.09 -9.63
N GLU A 102 9.18 6.05 -9.88
CA GLU A 102 9.09 7.38 -9.26
C GLU A 102 8.25 8.36 -10.12
N GLY A 103 7.82 7.94 -11.28
CA GLY A 103 7.07 8.77 -12.21
C GLY A 103 7.97 9.70 -13.02
N ASP A 104 7.68 9.84 -14.26
CA ASP A 104 8.41 10.67 -15.21
C ASP A 104 7.52 11.66 -15.92
#